data_d49a1839baca22f3729e3e4f28deb05f
#
_entry.id   d49a1839baca22f3729e3e4f28deb05f
#
_cell.length_a   1.000
_cell.length_b   1.000
_cell.length_c   1.000
_cell.angle_alpha   90.00
_cell.angle_beta   90.00
_cell.angle_gamma   90.00
#
_symmetry.space_group_name_H-M   'P 1'
#
loop_
_entity.id
_entity.type
_entity.pdbx_description
1 polymer ?
#
loop_
_entity_poly.entity_id
_entity_poly.type
_entity_poly.pdbx_seq_one_letter_code
_entity_poly.pdbx_strand_id
1 'polypeptide(L)'
;MIISYFIKKKEHDEEMKMTKQEVKEERKSKEVSSEVKTAQRKKALELLGSQGVADVSTADVVVTNPTHYAVALKYEKGTDNAPIVVAKGENLLARRIKLIAKEHEVPMIENKPVAQTLYALGRVGEQIPIQLYKVVAEILAEVYKKHAYYFHRLKARRILSKMPLAKSFS
;
A
#
# COMPACT_ATOMS: atom_id res chain seq x y z
N MET A 1 52.85 -0.33 -45.62
CA MET A 1 52.11 0.73 -44.89
C MET A 1 50.60 0.65 -45.10
N ILE A 2 50.08 0.34 -46.29
CA ILE A 2 48.63 0.28 -46.56
C ILE A 2 47.97 -0.96 -45.94
N ILE A 3 48.65 -2.10 -45.91
CA ILE A 3 48.11 -3.38 -45.38
C ILE A 3 47.90 -3.30 -43.88
N SER A 4 48.78 -2.65 -43.13
CA SER A 4 48.63 -2.49 -41.66
C SER A 4 47.47 -1.59 -41.25
N TYR A 5 47.06 -0.66 -42.12
CA TYR A 5 45.90 0.19 -41.92
C TYR A 5 44.60 -0.61 -42.06
N PHE A 6 44.52 -1.48 -43.07
CA PHE A 6 43.34 -2.33 -43.27
C PHE A 6 43.13 -3.36 -42.14
N ILE A 7 44.21 -3.91 -41.60
CA ILE A 7 44.15 -4.87 -40.51
C ILE A 7 43.67 -4.17 -39.22
N LYS A 8 44.24 -3.01 -38.86
CA LYS A 8 43.76 -2.20 -37.71
C LYS A 8 42.34 -1.74 -37.83
N LYS A 9 41.86 -1.38 -39.03
CA LYS A 9 40.51 -0.98 -39.28
C LYS A 9 39.53 -2.15 -39.12
N LYS A 10 39.91 -3.35 -39.53
CA LYS A 10 39.11 -4.56 -39.36
C LYS A 10 39.00 -4.99 -37.90
N GLU A 11 40.08 -4.93 -37.14
CA GLU A 11 40.09 -5.20 -35.69
C GLU A 11 39.19 -4.19 -34.95
N HIS A 12 39.25 -2.92 -35.28
CA HIS A 12 38.44 -1.88 -34.66
C HIS A 12 36.94 -2.03 -34.96
N ASP A 13 36.60 -2.46 -36.21
CA ASP A 13 35.19 -2.73 -36.57
C ASP A 13 34.63 -4.00 -35.89
N GLU A 14 35.46 -4.98 -35.59
CA GLU A 14 35.06 -6.20 -34.85
C GLU A 14 34.88 -5.90 -33.36
N GLU A 15 35.72 -5.09 -32.74
CA GLU A 15 35.53 -4.64 -31.36
C GLU A 15 34.27 -3.79 -31.19
N MET A 16 33.93 -2.92 -32.16
CA MET A 16 32.70 -2.14 -32.13
C MET A 16 31.42 -2.99 -32.33
N LYS A 17 31.53 -4.11 -33.05
CA LYS A 17 30.40 -5.05 -33.22
C LYS A 17 30.13 -5.84 -31.92
N MET A 18 31.18 -6.25 -31.20
CA MET A 18 31.04 -6.90 -29.90
C MET A 18 30.35 -5.99 -28.88
N THR A 19 30.76 -4.74 -28.77
CA THR A 19 30.12 -3.77 -27.86
C THR A 19 28.65 -3.51 -28.18
N LYS A 20 28.25 -3.51 -29.45
CA LYS A 20 26.83 -3.35 -29.84
C LYS A 20 25.98 -4.57 -29.47
N GLN A 21 26.52 -5.77 -29.54
CA GLN A 21 25.85 -7.00 -29.13
C GLN A 21 25.71 -7.07 -27.61
N GLU A 22 26.76 -6.77 -26.85
CA GLU A 22 26.73 -6.70 -25.38
C GLU A 22 25.72 -5.68 -24.88
N VAL A 23 25.67 -4.47 -25.46
CA VAL A 23 24.66 -3.46 -25.11
C VAL A 23 23.22 -3.93 -25.43
N LYS A 24 23.03 -4.68 -26.50
CA LYS A 24 21.72 -5.22 -26.86
C LYS A 24 21.29 -6.34 -25.92
N GLU A 25 22.20 -7.20 -25.51
CA GLU A 25 21.96 -8.26 -24.53
C GLU A 25 21.71 -7.68 -23.12
N GLU A 26 22.48 -6.68 -22.74
CA GLU A 26 22.30 -5.98 -21.45
C GLU A 26 20.94 -5.26 -21.39
N ARG A 27 20.52 -4.60 -22.47
CA ARG A 27 19.17 -4.01 -22.57
C ARG A 27 18.08 -5.08 -22.46
N LYS A 28 18.21 -6.18 -23.20
CA LYS A 28 17.28 -7.30 -23.17
C LYS A 28 17.19 -7.96 -21.79
N SER A 29 18.32 -8.13 -21.14
CA SER A 29 18.39 -8.64 -19.76
C SER A 29 17.73 -7.67 -18.75
N LYS A 30 17.91 -6.36 -18.92
CA LYS A 30 17.28 -5.34 -18.07
C LYS A 30 15.77 -5.26 -18.30
N GLU A 31 15.30 -5.38 -19.56
CA GLU A 31 13.87 -5.41 -19.89
C GLU A 31 13.17 -6.65 -19.32
N VAL A 32 13.73 -7.85 -19.52
CA VAL A 32 13.20 -9.10 -18.95
C VAL A 32 13.19 -9.05 -17.42
N SER A 33 14.26 -8.49 -16.79
CA SER A 33 14.28 -8.34 -15.33
C SER A 33 13.25 -7.34 -14.81
N SER A 34 12.91 -6.32 -15.59
CA SER A 34 11.87 -5.34 -15.22
C SER A 34 10.46 -5.93 -15.33
N GLU A 35 10.18 -6.70 -16.36
CA GLU A 35 8.91 -7.40 -16.56
C GLU A 35 8.68 -8.46 -15.47
N VAL A 36 9.70 -9.27 -15.18
CA VAL A 36 9.64 -10.27 -14.10
C VAL A 36 9.42 -9.61 -12.75
N LYS A 37 10.13 -8.51 -12.45
CA LYS A 37 9.90 -7.74 -11.21
C LYS A 37 8.49 -7.15 -11.15
N THR A 38 7.97 -6.68 -12.28
CA THR A 38 6.61 -6.12 -12.36
C THR A 38 5.56 -7.20 -12.17
N ALA A 39 5.74 -8.37 -12.79
CA ALA A 39 4.86 -9.53 -12.62
C ALA A 39 4.89 -10.08 -11.20
N GLN A 40 6.09 -10.20 -10.60
CA GLN A 40 6.23 -10.59 -9.19
C GLN A 40 5.58 -9.60 -8.24
N ARG A 41 5.73 -8.29 -8.47
CA ARG A 41 5.07 -7.23 -7.69
C ARG A 41 3.55 -7.29 -7.83
N LYS A 42 3.04 -7.52 -9.05
CA LYS A 42 1.60 -7.67 -9.29
C LYS A 42 1.05 -8.89 -8.56
N LYS A 43 1.73 -10.03 -8.65
CA LYS A 43 1.33 -11.27 -7.96
C LYS A 43 1.41 -11.15 -6.44
N ALA A 44 2.42 -10.47 -5.91
CA ALA A 44 2.51 -10.16 -4.49
C ALA A 44 1.38 -9.22 -4.04
N LEU A 45 1.01 -8.22 -4.85
CA LEU A 45 -0.14 -7.34 -4.58
C LEU A 45 -1.48 -8.09 -4.63
N GLU A 46 -1.65 -9.05 -5.53
CA GLU A 46 -2.84 -9.91 -5.60
C GLU A 46 -2.96 -10.81 -4.37
N LEU A 47 -1.84 -11.41 -3.93
CA LEU A 47 -1.80 -12.24 -2.73
C LEU A 47 -2.01 -11.44 -1.43
N LEU A 48 -1.47 -10.22 -1.36
CA LEU A 48 -1.65 -9.32 -0.23
C LEU A 48 -3.01 -8.57 -0.28
N GLY A 49 -3.58 -8.42 -1.48
CA GLY A 49 -4.86 -7.76 -1.70
C GLY A 49 -6.07 -8.53 -1.20
N SER A 50 -5.93 -9.85 -0.96
CA SER A 50 -7.02 -10.70 -0.46
C SER A 50 -7.17 -10.65 1.07
N GLN A 51 -6.19 -10.18 1.83
CA GLN A 51 -6.23 -10.16 3.29
C GLN A 51 -6.09 -8.73 3.83
N GLY A 52 -7.22 -8.07 4.09
CA GLY A 52 -7.28 -6.80 4.82
C GLY A 52 -7.41 -5.53 3.99
N VAL A 53 -6.96 -5.49 2.72
CA VAL A 53 -7.08 -4.27 1.90
C VAL A 53 -8.55 -3.93 1.58
N ALA A 54 -9.41 -4.94 1.48
CA ALA A 54 -10.87 -4.75 1.34
C ALA A 54 -11.50 -4.03 2.55
N ASP A 55 -10.93 -4.22 3.74
CA ASP A 55 -11.44 -3.66 4.98
C ASP A 55 -11.09 -2.17 5.18
N VAL A 56 -10.19 -1.63 4.36
CA VAL A 56 -9.84 -0.19 4.39
C VAL A 56 -11.06 0.69 4.23
N SER A 57 -12.05 0.27 3.42
CA SER A 57 -13.31 1.00 3.23
C SER A 57 -14.15 1.15 4.50
N THR A 58 -13.91 0.31 5.50
CA THR A 58 -14.62 0.31 6.80
C THR A 58 -13.81 0.98 7.91
N ALA A 59 -12.59 1.45 7.61
CA ALA A 59 -11.72 2.08 8.58
C ALA A 59 -12.24 3.44 9.05
N ASP A 60 -11.88 3.84 10.25
CA ASP A 60 -12.17 5.18 10.79
C ASP A 60 -11.12 6.20 10.38
N VAL A 61 -9.89 5.76 10.22
CA VAL A 61 -8.77 6.62 9.80
C VAL A 61 -7.66 5.79 9.16
N VAL A 62 -6.93 6.40 8.25
CA VAL A 62 -5.65 5.86 7.75
C VAL A 62 -4.53 6.79 8.20
N VAL A 63 -3.61 6.26 9.03
CA VAL A 63 -2.41 6.98 9.47
C VAL A 63 -1.31 6.72 8.46
N THR A 64 -0.69 7.79 7.95
CA THR A 64 0.27 7.68 6.84
C THR A 64 1.63 8.28 7.16
N ASN A 65 2.66 7.64 6.61
CA ASN A 65 3.92 8.28 6.24
C ASN A 65 3.90 8.42 4.71
N PRO A 66 3.94 9.63 4.13
CA PRO A 66 3.55 9.90 2.73
C PRO A 66 4.14 8.96 1.69
N THR A 67 5.39 8.61 1.83
CA THR A 67 6.13 7.80 0.84
C THR A 67 6.24 6.33 1.21
N HIS A 68 6.14 5.98 2.49
CA HIS A 68 6.56 4.66 2.95
C HIS A 68 5.44 3.81 3.51
N TYR A 69 4.63 4.32 4.45
CA TYR A 69 3.69 3.51 5.22
C TYR A 69 2.26 4.05 5.19
N ALA A 70 1.30 3.13 5.23
CA ALA A 70 -0.09 3.43 5.50
C ALA A 70 -0.67 2.33 6.39
N VAL A 71 -1.35 2.73 7.47
CA VAL A 71 -2.01 1.83 8.41
C VAL A 71 -3.44 2.29 8.61
N ALA A 72 -4.39 1.42 8.27
CA ALA A 72 -5.82 1.66 8.43
C ALA A 72 -6.27 1.14 9.80
N LEU A 73 -6.95 1.99 10.54
CA LEU A 73 -7.45 1.70 11.88
C LEU A 73 -8.97 1.78 11.91
N LYS A 74 -9.58 0.82 12.60
CA LYS A 74 -11.01 0.80 12.89
C LYS A 74 -11.23 0.87 14.39
N TYR A 75 -12.21 1.65 14.82
CA TYR A 75 -12.63 1.74 16.20
C TYR A 75 -14.13 1.97 16.30
N GLU A 76 -14.83 1.06 16.94
CA GLU A 76 -16.27 1.20 17.20
C GLU A 76 -16.50 1.46 18.69
N LYS A 77 -16.80 2.73 19.01
CA LYS A 77 -17.01 3.15 20.40
C LYS A 77 -18.14 2.33 21.06
N GLY A 78 -17.84 1.72 22.19
CA GLY A 78 -18.76 0.88 22.96
C GLY A 78 -18.73 -0.60 22.60
N THR A 79 -18.05 -0.99 21.51
CA THR A 79 -17.86 -2.38 21.10
C THR A 79 -16.39 -2.77 21.25
N ASP A 80 -15.48 -1.92 20.76
CA ASP A 80 -14.05 -2.20 20.78
C ASP A 80 -13.39 -1.59 22.03
N ASN A 81 -12.55 -2.36 22.72
CA ASN A 81 -11.76 -1.87 23.84
C ASN A 81 -10.64 -0.94 23.40
N ALA A 82 -10.11 -1.16 22.18
CA ALA A 82 -9.08 -0.35 21.57
C ALA A 82 -9.18 -0.39 20.02
N PRO A 83 -8.58 0.57 19.31
CA PRO A 83 -8.54 0.55 17.85
C PRO A 83 -7.87 -0.72 17.30
N ILE A 84 -8.41 -1.25 16.21
CA ILE A 84 -7.94 -2.47 15.54
C ILE A 84 -7.26 -2.07 14.24
N VAL A 85 -6.13 -2.70 13.93
CA VAL A 85 -5.46 -2.57 12.64
C VAL A 85 -6.21 -3.42 11.61
N VAL A 86 -6.88 -2.78 10.64
CA VAL A 86 -7.62 -3.51 9.58
C VAL A 86 -6.78 -3.72 8.32
N ALA A 87 -5.81 -2.83 8.08
CA ALA A 87 -4.83 -3.00 7.01
C ALA A 87 -3.55 -2.27 7.35
N LYS A 88 -2.42 -2.78 6.90
CA LYS A 88 -1.14 -2.07 6.92
C LYS A 88 -0.34 -2.38 5.66
N GLY A 89 0.45 -1.42 5.19
CA GLY A 89 1.28 -1.62 4.01
C GLY A 89 2.43 -0.64 3.93
N GLU A 90 3.45 -1.04 3.18
CA GLU A 90 4.56 -0.19 2.80
C GLU A 90 4.63 -0.02 1.28
N ASN A 91 5.27 1.05 0.82
CA ASN A 91 5.57 1.33 -0.58
C ASN A 91 4.32 1.18 -1.50
N LEU A 92 4.27 0.16 -2.34
CA LEU A 92 3.16 -0.09 -3.27
C LEU A 92 1.86 -0.40 -2.55
N LEU A 93 1.91 -1.18 -1.48
CA LEU A 93 0.74 -1.52 -0.68
C LEU A 93 0.21 -0.30 0.08
N ALA A 94 1.10 0.55 0.61
CA ALA A 94 0.70 1.82 1.20
C ALA A 94 0.00 2.73 0.19
N ARG A 95 0.46 2.77 -1.06
CA ARG A 95 -0.21 3.50 -2.15
C ARG A 95 -1.60 2.94 -2.42
N ARG A 96 -1.75 1.61 -2.45
CA ARG A 96 -3.03 0.94 -2.65
C ARG A 96 -4.02 1.25 -1.53
N ILE A 97 -3.59 1.17 -0.27
CA ILE A 97 -4.39 1.53 0.91
C ILE A 97 -4.86 2.99 0.81
N LYS A 98 -3.96 3.92 0.47
CA LYS A 98 -4.31 5.34 0.30
C LYS A 98 -5.30 5.59 -0.84
N LEU A 99 -5.18 4.84 -1.94
CA LEU A 99 -6.10 4.94 -3.07
C LEU A 99 -7.52 4.52 -2.64
N ILE A 100 -7.66 3.36 -2.00
CA ILE A 100 -8.94 2.86 -1.51
C ILE A 100 -9.52 3.80 -0.44
N ALA A 101 -8.68 4.30 0.47
CA ALA A 101 -9.11 5.28 1.45
C ALA A 101 -9.70 6.54 0.79
N LYS A 102 -9.06 7.02 -0.29
CA LYS A 102 -9.56 8.16 -1.06
C LYS A 102 -10.87 7.86 -1.79
N GLU A 103 -11.00 6.69 -2.42
CA GLU A 103 -12.22 6.25 -3.11
C GLU A 103 -13.42 6.14 -2.18
N HIS A 104 -13.18 5.73 -0.93
CA HIS A 104 -14.24 5.58 0.09
C HIS A 104 -14.34 6.76 1.06
N GLU A 105 -13.64 7.86 0.77
CA GLU A 105 -13.62 9.09 1.60
C GLU A 105 -13.14 8.85 3.03
N VAL A 106 -12.35 7.77 3.28
CA VAL A 106 -11.77 7.50 4.60
C VAL A 106 -10.78 8.59 4.96
N PRO A 107 -10.90 9.23 6.11
CA PRO A 107 -9.96 10.26 6.55
C PRO A 107 -8.53 9.75 6.61
N MET A 108 -7.59 10.56 6.10
CA MET A 108 -6.17 10.26 6.13
C MET A 108 -5.44 11.33 6.93
N ILE A 109 -4.62 10.91 7.88
CA ILE A 109 -3.79 11.78 8.71
C ILE A 109 -2.32 11.45 8.49
N GLU A 110 -1.53 12.45 8.17
CA GLU A 110 -0.09 12.32 8.09
C GLU A 110 0.51 12.41 9.50
N ASN A 111 1.08 11.30 9.96
CA ASN A 111 1.87 11.25 11.19
C ASN A 111 2.96 10.19 11.02
N LYS A 112 4.14 10.63 10.58
CA LYS A 112 5.28 9.76 10.24
C LYS A 112 5.69 8.81 11.38
N PRO A 113 5.98 9.30 12.60
CA PRO A 113 6.42 8.43 13.69
C PRO A 113 5.34 7.42 14.10
N VAL A 114 4.07 7.84 14.16
CA VAL A 114 2.96 6.94 14.52
C VAL A 114 2.73 5.89 13.44
N ALA A 115 2.75 6.27 12.17
CA ALA A 115 2.61 5.33 11.04
C ALA A 115 3.72 4.27 11.04
N GLN A 116 4.97 4.67 11.29
CA GLN A 116 6.11 3.75 11.41
C GLN A 116 5.93 2.76 12.57
N THR A 117 5.57 3.25 13.75
CA THR A 117 5.41 2.41 14.93
C THR A 117 4.22 1.46 14.78
N LEU A 118 3.09 1.94 14.25
CA LEU A 118 1.93 1.11 13.92
C LEU A 118 2.27 0.03 12.90
N TYR A 119 3.05 0.37 11.87
CA TYR A 119 3.47 -0.61 10.88
C TYR A 119 4.39 -1.68 11.46
N ALA A 120 5.35 -1.29 12.30
CA ALA A 120 6.32 -2.20 12.89
C ALA A 120 5.70 -3.14 13.93
N LEU A 121 4.85 -2.61 14.82
CA LEU A 121 4.35 -3.32 16.00
C LEU A 121 2.90 -3.81 15.86
N GLY A 122 2.07 -3.15 15.05
CA GLY A 122 0.67 -3.53 14.86
C GLY A 122 0.54 -4.79 14.00
N ARG A 123 -0.44 -5.64 14.31
CA ARG A 123 -0.82 -6.80 13.49
C ARG A 123 -2.23 -6.64 12.95
N VAL A 124 -2.41 -7.00 11.69
CA VAL A 124 -3.74 -6.93 11.04
C VAL A 124 -4.71 -7.88 11.77
N GLY A 125 -5.90 -7.37 12.09
CA GLY A 125 -6.91 -8.06 12.87
C GLY A 125 -6.77 -7.92 14.39
N GLU A 126 -5.65 -7.38 14.89
CA GLU A 126 -5.40 -7.19 16.33
C GLU A 126 -5.53 -5.72 16.75
N GLN A 127 -5.70 -5.52 18.05
CA GLN A 127 -5.67 -4.19 18.66
C GLN A 127 -4.29 -3.56 18.52
N ILE A 128 -4.24 -2.24 18.43
CA ILE A 128 -2.98 -1.51 18.44
C ILE A 128 -2.20 -1.74 19.74
N PRO A 129 -0.85 -1.62 19.73
CA PRO A 129 -0.04 -1.69 20.95
C PRO A 129 -0.43 -0.62 21.97
N ILE A 130 -0.43 -0.98 23.27
CA ILE A 130 -0.86 -0.12 24.38
C ILE A 130 -0.13 1.23 24.39
N GLN A 131 1.15 1.24 24.07
CA GLN A 131 1.96 2.45 23.98
C GLN A 131 1.46 3.49 22.98
N LEU A 132 0.64 3.08 22.00
CA LEU A 132 0.07 3.96 20.99
C LEU A 132 -1.36 4.43 21.31
N TYR A 133 -1.98 3.93 22.40
CA TYR A 133 -3.36 4.25 22.74
C TYR A 133 -3.60 5.76 22.83
N LYS A 134 -2.76 6.48 23.57
CA LYS A 134 -2.91 7.92 23.78
C LYS A 134 -2.86 8.70 22.46
N VAL A 135 -1.80 8.50 21.69
CA VAL A 135 -1.60 9.26 20.42
C VAL A 135 -2.64 8.89 19.38
N VAL A 136 -3.06 7.62 19.30
CA VAL A 136 -4.13 7.21 18.35
C VAL A 136 -5.48 7.74 18.81
N ALA A 137 -5.77 7.80 20.11
CA ALA A 137 -7.00 8.40 20.62
C ALA A 137 -7.07 9.92 20.28
N GLU A 138 -5.95 10.64 20.38
CA GLU A 138 -5.86 12.05 19.98
C GLU A 138 -6.14 12.21 18.48
N ILE A 139 -5.53 11.37 17.62
CA ILE A 139 -5.76 11.35 16.16
C ILE A 139 -7.25 11.09 15.88
N LEU A 140 -7.84 10.06 16.47
CA LEU A 140 -9.25 9.74 16.26
C LEU A 140 -10.17 10.88 16.73
N ALA A 141 -9.89 11.50 17.87
CA ALA A 141 -10.67 12.65 18.35
C ALA A 141 -10.63 13.83 17.38
N GLU A 142 -9.45 14.13 16.82
CA GLU A 142 -9.30 15.17 15.80
C GLU A 142 -10.08 14.84 14.52
N VAL A 143 -9.95 13.61 14.05
CA VAL A 143 -10.61 13.13 12.84
C VAL A 143 -12.14 13.15 13.01
N TYR A 144 -12.66 12.71 14.14
CA TYR A 144 -14.10 12.75 14.42
C TYR A 144 -14.67 14.18 14.42
N LYS A 145 -13.92 15.15 14.91
CA LYS A 145 -14.31 16.57 14.86
C LYS A 145 -14.33 17.12 13.43
N LYS A 146 -13.30 16.80 12.63
CA LYS A 146 -13.13 17.34 11.27
C LYS A 146 -14.02 16.65 10.23
N HIS A 147 -14.34 15.38 10.41
CA HIS A 147 -15.01 14.54 9.41
C HIS A 147 -16.33 13.95 9.92
N ALA A 148 -17.13 14.74 10.65
CA ALA A 148 -18.41 14.29 11.24
C ALA A 148 -19.36 13.65 10.23
N TYR A 149 -19.43 14.19 9.00
CA TYR A 149 -20.26 13.65 7.92
C TYR A 149 -19.84 12.22 7.50
N TYR A 150 -18.53 11.98 7.38
CA TYR A 150 -18.00 10.65 7.09
C TYR A 150 -18.45 9.63 8.15
N PHE A 151 -18.32 9.97 9.43
CA PHE A 151 -18.69 9.07 10.53
C PHE A 151 -20.18 8.81 10.62
N HIS A 152 -20.99 9.78 10.28
CA HIS A 152 -22.45 9.55 10.18
C HIS A 152 -22.76 8.50 9.11
N ARG A 153 -22.17 8.60 7.93
CA ARG A 153 -22.32 7.60 6.86
C ARG A 153 -21.73 6.24 7.24
N LEU A 154 -20.56 6.22 7.86
CA LEU A 154 -19.90 4.99 8.30
C LEU A 154 -20.75 4.24 9.33
N LYS A 155 -21.32 4.96 10.30
CA LYS A 155 -22.23 4.37 11.29
C LYS A 155 -23.47 3.77 10.64
N ALA A 156 -24.08 4.45 9.69
CA ALA A 156 -25.21 3.92 8.93
C ALA A 156 -24.87 2.63 8.18
N ARG A 157 -23.71 2.58 7.49
CA ARG A 157 -23.22 1.36 6.81
C ARG A 157 -23.00 0.20 7.79
N ARG A 158 -22.38 0.46 8.95
CA ARG A 158 -22.14 -0.56 9.98
C ARG A 158 -23.45 -1.13 10.55
N ILE A 159 -24.47 -0.29 10.73
CA ILE A 159 -25.80 -0.74 11.16
C ILE A 159 -26.42 -1.64 10.08
N LEU A 160 -26.44 -1.18 8.83
CA LEU A 160 -27.01 -1.95 7.72
C LEU A 160 -26.31 -3.31 7.51
N SER A 161 -24.98 -3.37 7.66
CA SER A 161 -24.23 -4.63 7.53
C SER A 161 -24.50 -5.63 8.65
N LYS A 162 -24.96 -5.16 9.81
CA LYS A 162 -25.33 -6.01 10.97
C LYS A 162 -26.80 -6.45 10.92
N MET A 163 -27.64 -5.86 10.05
CA MET A 163 -29.03 -6.28 9.89
C MET A 163 -29.06 -7.61 9.12
N PRO A 164 -29.72 -8.65 9.65
CA PRO A 164 -29.95 -9.87 8.89
C PRO A 164 -30.73 -9.51 7.62
N LEU A 165 -30.25 -9.99 6.47
CA LEU A 165 -30.98 -9.88 5.21
C LEU A 165 -32.36 -10.44 5.47
N ALA A 166 -33.38 -9.61 5.38
CA ALA A 166 -34.78 -10.04 5.44
C ALA A 166 -34.91 -11.15 4.37
N LYS A 167 -35.24 -12.37 4.81
CA LYS A 167 -35.52 -13.48 3.91
C LYS A 167 -36.50 -12.95 2.88
N SER A 168 -36.12 -12.95 1.63
CA SER A 168 -36.99 -12.62 0.50
C SER A 168 -38.22 -13.47 0.67
N PHE A 169 -39.36 -12.80 0.76
CA PHE A 169 -40.66 -13.45 0.77
C PHE A 169 -40.78 -14.28 -0.51
N SER A 170 -40.88 -15.59 -0.32
CA SER A 170 -41.34 -16.54 -1.33
C SER A 170 -42.82 -16.33 -1.59
#